data_bd5d870c808faad579fcf51123f68604
#
_entry.id   bd5d870c808faad579fcf51123f68604
#
_cell.length_a   1.000
_cell.length_b   1.000
_cell.length_c   1.000
_cell.angle_alpha   90.00
_cell.angle_beta   90.00
_cell.angle_gamma   90.00
#
_symmetry.space_group_name_H-M   'P 1'
#
loop_
_entity.id
_entity.type
_entity.pdbx_description
1 polymer ?
#
loop_
_entity_poly.entity_id
_entity_poly.type
_entity_poly.pdbx_seq_one_letter_code
_entity_poly.pdbx_strand_id
1 'polypeptide(L)'
;MIKRYCQLKDELEGSIFLFGARQTGKSTLLEEQFGDAIFFDLLDSETKRRLKSHPELLYNMLIDKEEGSIVVIDEIPEIPELLNEVHRLIQKRHHRFVLCGSSARKLKRKGYNTLGGRALPCYFYPFVSAELPNLDLDKALLYGMLPAHYLSARPQKLLSAYIDVYLKEEIKEEAIVRNLDGFQHFLEVAAMTNSEIVNYTNIASDCGVSAKTVKEYFNILEDTLIGYMIPAYVKTHKRKVVQAPKFYYFDVGVYNYLMHRTSLPAGSAEYGHCFEHFVIQELKAYIGYTHNDKKLSYWHTYNGKEIDAVIGEAEIGIEIKSSEEVLPRHLTNFKAYSEEYPGSRCIVVSRDKFNRRIGNVESIYIFDFLKMLWKGELF
;
A
#
# COMPACT_ATOMS: atom_id res chain seq x y z
N MET A 1 6.43 19.01 12.55
CA MET A 1 6.24 17.99 11.49
C MET A 1 6.17 16.63 12.15
N ILE A 2 5.33 15.70 11.69
CA ILE A 2 5.27 14.34 12.24
C ILE A 2 6.43 13.53 11.65
N LYS A 3 7.27 12.97 12.53
CA LYS A 3 8.39 12.11 12.10
C LYS A 3 7.83 10.82 11.47
N ARG A 4 8.33 10.48 10.28
CA ARG A 4 7.92 9.25 9.59
C ARG A 4 8.70 8.05 10.12
N TYR A 5 8.07 6.87 10.09
CA TYR A 5 8.70 5.62 10.49
C TYR A 5 9.81 5.19 9.52
N CYS A 6 9.58 5.40 8.23
CA CYS A 6 10.54 5.08 7.16
C CYS A 6 11.82 5.93 7.27
N GLN A 7 12.98 5.28 7.41
CA GLN A 7 14.30 5.90 7.53
C GLN A 7 15.20 5.45 6.37
N LEU A 8 15.06 6.11 5.21
CA LEU A 8 15.77 5.74 3.98
C LEU A 8 17.30 5.91 4.09
N LYS A 9 17.79 6.87 4.90
CA LYS A 9 19.23 7.09 5.08
C LYS A 9 19.93 5.88 5.67
N ASP A 10 19.28 5.20 6.61
CA ASP A 10 19.86 4.05 7.31
C ASP A 10 19.94 2.82 6.39
N GLU A 11 19.10 2.79 5.34
CA GLU A 11 18.99 1.70 4.37
C GLU A 11 19.79 1.95 3.08
N LEU A 12 20.43 3.14 2.94
CA LEU A 12 21.08 3.57 1.70
C LEU A 12 22.50 2.98 1.55
N GLU A 13 22.62 1.67 1.51
CA GLU A 13 23.86 1.00 1.09
C GLU A 13 24.07 1.09 -0.45
N GLY A 14 22.97 1.17 -1.20
CA GLY A 14 22.94 1.30 -2.66
C GLY A 14 21.97 2.37 -3.14
N SER A 15 21.46 2.23 -4.35
CA SER A 15 20.38 3.11 -4.84
C SER A 15 19.01 2.56 -4.44
N ILE A 16 18.01 3.44 -4.34
CA ILE A 16 16.66 3.13 -3.90
C ILE A 16 15.64 3.64 -4.92
N PHE A 17 14.60 2.84 -5.20
CA PHE A 17 13.36 3.31 -5.79
C PHE A 17 12.32 3.51 -4.68
N LEU A 18 11.94 4.75 -4.41
CA LEU A 18 10.90 5.08 -3.46
C LEU A 18 9.55 5.22 -4.16
N PHE A 19 8.72 4.21 -4.06
CA PHE A 19 7.37 4.21 -4.61
C PHE A 19 6.32 4.47 -3.52
N GLY A 20 5.30 5.25 -3.83
CA GLY A 20 4.18 5.48 -2.92
C GLY A 20 3.10 6.31 -3.58
N ALA A 21 1.84 6.10 -3.22
CA ALA A 21 0.74 6.89 -3.74
C ALA A 21 1.00 8.39 -3.54
N ARG A 22 0.38 9.25 -4.36
CA ARG A 22 0.49 10.70 -4.16
C ARG A 22 -0.07 11.11 -2.79
N GLN A 23 0.41 12.24 -2.29
CA GLN A 23 0.04 12.81 -0.99
C GLN A 23 0.40 11.94 0.23
N THR A 24 1.18 10.86 0.07
CA THR A 24 1.74 10.13 1.21
C THR A 24 2.86 10.89 1.92
N GLY A 25 3.39 11.97 1.32
CA GLY A 25 4.45 12.81 1.90
C GLY A 25 5.86 12.44 1.46
N LYS A 26 6.04 11.81 0.27
CA LYS A 26 7.35 11.41 -0.26
C LYS A 26 8.34 12.57 -0.38
N SER A 27 7.94 13.65 -1.08
CA SER A 27 8.82 14.81 -1.30
C SER A 27 9.24 15.45 0.03
N THR A 28 8.32 15.56 1.00
CA THR A 28 8.63 16.02 2.36
C THR A 28 9.66 15.13 3.07
N LEU A 29 9.52 13.80 2.94
CA LEU A 29 10.48 12.83 3.48
C LEU A 29 11.85 13.00 2.84
N LEU A 30 11.89 13.17 1.51
CA LEU A 30 13.14 13.35 0.76
C LEU A 30 13.85 14.64 1.17
N GLU A 31 13.13 15.75 1.29
CA GLU A 31 13.67 17.01 1.78
C GLU A 31 14.21 16.90 3.22
N GLU A 32 13.47 16.22 4.11
CA GLU A 32 13.88 16.03 5.50
C GLU A 32 15.15 15.17 5.62
N GLN A 33 15.19 14.05 4.88
CA GLN A 33 16.29 13.09 5.00
C GLN A 33 17.49 13.40 4.09
N PHE A 34 17.28 14.07 2.96
CA PHE A 34 18.31 14.28 1.93
C PHE A 34 18.47 15.75 1.53
N GLY A 35 18.17 16.70 2.42
CA GLY A 35 18.24 18.14 2.11
C GLY A 35 19.62 18.62 1.63
N ASP A 36 20.71 17.93 1.99
CA ASP A 36 22.07 18.22 1.54
C ASP A 36 22.48 17.47 0.26
N ALA A 37 21.60 16.62 -0.30
CA ALA A 37 21.88 15.85 -1.52
C ALA A 37 21.70 16.70 -2.78
N ILE A 38 22.22 16.21 -3.90
CA ILE A 38 21.96 16.82 -5.21
C ILE A 38 20.53 16.44 -5.59
N PHE A 39 19.66 17.44 -5.79
CA PHE A 39 18.22 17.24 -5.98
C PHE A 39 17.76 17.66 -7.37
N PHE A 40 17.02 16.79 -8.05
CA PHE A 40 16.33 17.04 -9.31
C PHE A 40 14.84 16.81 -9.11
N ASP A 41 14.05 17.89 -9.17
CA ASP A 41 12.59 17.84 -9.20
C ASP A 41 12.11 17.82 -10.66
N LEU A 42 11.55 16.70 -11.10
CA LEU A 42 11.03 16.57 -12.47
C LEU A 42 9.57 17.10 -12.61
N LEU A 43 8.98 17.65 -11.55
CA LEU A 43 7.77 18.46 -11.64
C LEU A 43 8.10 19.92 -11.97
N ASP A 44 9.35 20.39 -11.70
CA ASP A 44 9.80 21.69 -12.19
C ASP A 44 9.88 21.69 -13.70
N SER A 45 9.14 22.62 -14.32
CA SER A 45 8.95 22.69 -15.77
C SER A 45 10.25 22.93 -16.55
N GLU A 46 11.21 23.68 -15.97
CA GLU A 46 12.49 23.96 -16.63
C GLU A 46 13.40 22.74 -16.60
N THR A 47 13.58 22.15 -15.41
CA THR A 47 14.36 20.91 -15.21
C THR A 47 13.82 19.79 -16.06
N LYS A 48 12.51 19.57 -16.03
CA LYS A 48 11.82 18.56 -16.85
C LYS A 48 12.07 18.76 -18.35
N ARG A 49 11.88 19.97 -18.85
CA ARG A 49 12.07 20.28 -20.28
C ARG A 49 13.51 20.02 -20.72
N ARG A 50 14.50 20.49 -19.94
CA ARG A 50 15.93 20.32 -20.24
C ARG A 50 16.34 18.85 -20.28
N LEU A 51 16.02 18.10 -19.24
CA LEU A 51 16.39 16.68 -19.12
C LEU A 51 15.59 15.78 -20.06
N LYS A 52 14.36 16.15 -20.42
CA LYS A 52 13.56 15.41 -21.41
C LYS A 52 14.10 15.56 -22.83
N SER A 53 14.58 16.76 -23.18
CA SER A 53 15.16 17.02 -24.51
C SER A 53 16.58 16.44 -24.62
N HIS A 54 17.33 16.44 -23.53
CA HIS A 54 18.75 16.04 -23.47
C HIS A 54 19.01 15.22 -22.19
N PRO A 55 18.61 13.93 -22.14
CA PRO A 55 18.83 13.07 -20.96
C PRO A 55 20.30 12.95 -20.55
N GLU A 56 21.23 13.03 -21.51
CA GLU A 56 22.68 13.00 -21.31
C GLU A 56 23.21 14.14 -20.45
N LEU A 57 22.45 15.23 -20.30
CA LEU A 57 22.82 16.33 -19.40
C LEU A 57 22.93 15.87 -17.95
N LEU A 58 22.09 14.91 -17.52
CA LEU A 58 22.20 14.35 -16.17
C LEU A 58 23.58 13.79 -15.92
N TYR A 59 24.12 13.01 -16.86
CA TYR A 59 25.47 12.47 -16.77
C TYR A 59 26.52 13.57 -16.71
N ASN A 60 26.43 14.55 -17.61
CA ASN A 60 27.41 15.65 -17.68
C ASN A 60 27.40 16.53 -16.42
N MET A 61 26.25 16.72 -15.79
CA MET A 61 26.12 17.51 -14.53
C MET A 61 26.71 16.79 -13.32
N LEU A 62 26.76 15.45 -13.36
CA LEU A 62 27.12 14.63 -12.21
C LEU A 62 28.49 13.95 -12.32
N ILE A 63 29.09 13.86 -13.51
CA ILE A 63 30.33 13.11 -13.72
C ILE A 63 31.51 13.68 -12.90
N ASP A 64 31.55 14.99 -12.70
CA ASP A 64 32.62 15.69 -11.98
C ASP A 64 32.27 15.92 -10.49
N LYS A 65 31.13 15.42 -10.01
CA LYS A 65 30.79 15.47 -8.60
C LYS A 65 31.60 14.44 -7.81
N GLU A 66 31.68 14.66 -6.49
CA GLU A 66 32.37 13.75 -5.57
C GLU A 66 31.83 12.31 -5.73
N GLU A 67 32.78 11.35 -5.78
CA GLU A 67 32.41 9.94 -5.92
C GLU A 67 31.56 9.47 -4.75
N GLY A 68 30.54 8.66 -5.03
CA GLY A 68 29.58 8.19 -4.02
C GLY A 68 28.56 9.22 -3.57
N SER A 69 28.47 10.40 -4.23
CA SER A 69 27.44 11.42 -3.90
C SER A 69 26.03 10.82 -3.94
N ILE A 70 25.16 11.33 -3.05
CA ILE A 70 23.73 11.01 -3.04
C ILE A 70 23.01 11.97 -3.99
N VAL A 71 22.20 11.40 -4.87
CA VAL A 71 21.41 12.13 -5.86
C VAL A 71 19.95 11.74 -5.72
N VAL A 72 19.08 12.71 -5.48
CA VAL A 72 17.63 12.53 -5.43
C VAL A 72 17.03 12.95 -6.77
N ILE A 73 16.19 12.09 -7.36
CA ILE A 73 15.38 12.44 -8.55
C ILE A 73 13.93 12.19 -8.19
N ASP A 74 13.17 13.27 -7.99
CA ASP A 74 11.74 13.18 -7.70
C ASP A 74 10.94 13.09 -9.00
N GLU A 75 9.92 12.23 -9.00
CA GLU A 75 9.05 11.86 -10.14
C GLU A 75 9.83 11.34 -11.37
N ILE A 76 10.79 10.42 -11.16
CA ILE A 76 11.55 9.77 -12.24
C ILE A 76 10.66 9.14 -13.35
N PRO A 77 9.42 8.65 -13.09
CA PRO A 77 8.53 8.17 -14.15
C PRO A 77 8.18 9.20 -15.23
N GLU A 78 8.40 10.50 -14.99
CA GLU A 78 8.17 11.55 -15.98
C GLU A 78 9.21 11.52 -17.13
N ILE A 79 10.43 11.06 -16.84
CA ILE A 79 11.51 10.93 -17.83
C ILE A 79 12.25 9.61 -17.61
N PRO A 80 11.65 8.46 -17.96
CA PRO A 80 12.26 7.14 -17.75
C PRO A 80 13.62 6.94 -18.44
N GLU A 81 13.87 7.71 -19.50
CA GLU A 81 15.13 7.70 -20.27
C GLU A 81 16.35 8.02 -19.38
N LEU A 82 16.17 8.80 -18.30
CA LEU A 82 17.23 9.12 -17.33
C LEU A 82 17.81 7.88 -16.63
N LEU A 83 17.06 6.77 -16.56
CA LEU A 83 17.55 5.55 -15.94
C LEU A 83 18.83 4.99 -16.62
N ASN A 84 19.02 5.28 -17.91
CA ASN A 84 20.26 4.89 -18.60
C ASN A 84 21.46 5.68 -18.06
N GLU A 85 21.27 6.99 -17.83
CA GLU A 85 22.34 7.85 -17.32
C GLU A 85 22.59 7.57 -15.83
N VAL A 86 21.55 7.32 -15.05
CA VAL A 86 21.64 6.84 -13.66
C VAL A 86 22.50 5.56 -13.60
N HIS A 87 22.20 4.58 -14.47
CA HIS A 87 22.96 3.34 -14.52
C HIS A 87 24.47 3.58 -14.83
N ARG A 88 24.78 4.46 -15.79
CA ARG A 88 26.16 4.83 -16.13
C ARG A 88 26.89 5.49 -14.95
N LEU A 89 26.20 6.37 -14.22
CA LEU A 89 26.75 7.09 -13.06
C LEU A 89 26.98 6.15 -11.86
N ILE A 90 26.08 5.22 -11.61
CA ILE A 90 26.28 4.16 -10.59
C ILE A 90 27.56 3.35 -10.93
N GLN A 91 27.72 2.94 -12.19
CA GLN A 91 28.87 2.12 -12.58
C GLN A 91 30.21 2.88 -12.58
N LYS A 92 30.23 4.16 -12.97
CA LYS A 92 31.46 4.92 -13.18
C LYS A 92 31.88 5.78 -11.99
N ARG A 93 30.90 6.21 -11.18
CA ARG A 93 31.11 7.17 -10.09
C ARG A 93 30.58 6.68 -8.75
N HIS A 94 30.02 5.47 -8.71
CA HIS A 94 29.42 4.89 -7.50
C HIS A 94 28.40 5.79 -6.81
N HIS A 95 27.77 6.72 -7.59
CA HIS A 95 26.71 7.57 -7.04
C HIS A 95 25.54 6.73 -6.56
N ARG A 96 24.93 7.13 -5.45
CA ARG A 96 23.75 6.50 -4.88
C ARG A 96 22.53 7.34 -5.21
N PHE A 97 21.54 6.72 -5.79
CA PHE A 97 20.34 7.42 -6.23
C PHE A 97 19.15 7.08 -5.36
N VAL A 98 18.37 8.09 -4.99
CA VAL A 98 17.03 7.95 -4.46
C VAL A 98 16.07 8.40 -5.56
N LEU A 99 15.47 7.43 -6.23
CA LEU A 99 14.58 7.63 -7.37
C LEU A 99 13.13 7.54 -6.88
N CYS A 100 12.41 8.66 -6.89
CA CYS A 100 11.06 8.73 -6.34
C CYS A 100 10.01 8.71 -7.47
N GLY A 101 8.85 8.13 -7.19
CA GLY A 101 7.73 8.17 -8.11
C GLY A 101 6.41 7.71 -7.48
N SER A 102 5.31 8.26 -8.01
CA SER A 102 3.95 7.89 -7.59
C SER A 102 3.47 6.59 -8.25
N SER A 103 4.13 6.14 -9.32
CA SER A 103 3.76 4.94 -10.09
C SER A 103 4.99 4.24 -10.64
N ALA A 104 5.01 2.91 -10.57
CA ALA A 104 5.99 2.08 -11.25
C ALA A 104 5.59 1.74 -12.71
N ARG A 105 4.34 2.06 -13.10
CA ARG A 105 3.75 1.61 -14.36
C ARG A 105 4.46 2.16 -15.59
N LYS A 106 4.76 3.47 -15.60
CA LYS A 106 5.46 4.11 -16.73
C LYS A 106 6.84 3.47 -16.96
N LEU A 107 7.54 3.10 -15.87
CA LEU A 107 8.83 2.43 -15.94
C LEU A 107 8.70 1.02 -16.51
N LYS A 108 7.74 0.22 -16.01
CA LYS A 108 7.49 -1.15 -16.47
C LYS A 108 7.08 -1.20 -17.95
N ARG A 109 6.17 -0.31 -18.40
CA ARG A 109 5.64 -0.31 -19.78
C ARG A 109 6.68 0.01 -20.86
N LYS A 110 7.65 0.86 -20.56
CA LYS A 110 8.72 1.21 -21.50
C LYS A 110 9.87 0.18 -21.50
N GLY A 111 9.73 -0.93 -20.74
CA GLY A 111 10.76 -1.97 -20.66
C GLY A 111 12.02 -1.51 -19.93
N TYR A 112 11.96 -0.39 -19.23
CA TYR A 112 13.07 0.02 -18.39
C TYR A 112 13.18 -0.96 -17.22
N ASN A 113 14.22 -1.78 -17.30
CA ASN A 113 14.61 -2.65 -16.20
C ASN A 113 14.98 -1.74 -15.03
N THR A 114 14.38 -1.95 -13.85
CA THR A 114 14.65 -1.19 -12.64
C THR A 114 16.12 -1.37 -12.20
N LEU A 115 17.04 -0.80 -12.99
CA LEU A 115 18.50 -0.81 -12.82
C LEU A 115 19.13 -2.20 -12.58
N GLY A 116 18.41 -3.29 -12.99
CA GLY A 116 18.96 -4.66 -12.93
C GLY A 116 19.40 -5.11 -11.53
N GLY A 117 18.63 -4.76 -10.50
CA GLY A 117 18.93 -5.10 -9.10
C GLY A 117 19.92 -4.16 -8.40
N ARG A 118 20.31 -3.02 -9.03
CA ARG A 118 21.20 -2.01 -8.43
C ARG A 118 20.45 -0.97 -7.61
N ALA A 119 19.12 -0.99 -7.60
CA ALA A 119 18.28 -0.17 -6.76
C ALA A 119 17.22 -1.02 -6.08
N LEU A 120 17.08 -0.88 -4.77
CA LEU A 120 16.10 -1.59 -3.96
C LEU A 120 14.74 -0.89 -4.05
N PRO A 121 13.65 -1.61 -4.29
CA PRO A 121 12.31 -1.03 -4.24
C PRO A 121 11.88 -0.83 -2.79
N CYS A 122 11.63 0.40 -2.41
CA CYS A 122 11.04 0.79 -1.13
C CYS A 122 9.64 1.35 -1.37
N TYR A 123 8.68 0.97 -0.53
CA TYR A 123 7.31 1.45 -0.63
C TYR A 123 6.99 2.40 0.52
N PHE A 124 6.38 3.54 0.19
CA PHE A 124 6.02 4.55 1.16
C PHE A 124 4.50 4.61 1.30
N TYR A 125 4.04 4.40 2.53
CA TYR A 125 2.63 4.28 2.88
C TYR A 125 2.06 5.59 3.43
N PRO A 126 0.71 5.76 3.52
CA PRO A 126 0.08 6.78 4.36
C PRO A 126 0.65 6.77 5.79
N PHE A 127 0.18 7.62 6.67
CA PHE A 127 0.57 7.50 8.09
C PHE A 127 0.29 6.09 8.60
N VAL A 128 1.16 5.65 9.51
CA VAL A 128 0.97 4.42 10.29
C VAL A 128 0.77 4.78 11.76
N SER A 129 0.17 3.89 12.51
CA SER A 129 -0.15 4.14 13.92
C SER A 129 1.08 4.49 14.78
N ALA A 130 2.25 3.94 14.45
CA ALA A 130 3.50 4.26 15.14
C ALA A 130 3.95 5.73 14.99
N GLU A 131 3.48 6.43 13.96
CA GLU A 131 3.79 7.83 13.69
C GLU A 131 2.84 8.80 14.44
N LEU A 132 1.75 8.29 15.00
CA LEU A 132 0.66 9.05 15.61
C LEU A 132 0.47 8.67 17.09
N PRO A 133 1.20 9.29 18.04
CA PRO A 133 1.09 8.95 19.46
C PRO A 133 -0.34 9.03 20.02
N ASN A 134 -1.16 9.91 19.45
CA ASN A 134 -2.57 10.10 19.82
C ASN A 134 -3.46 9.76 18.63
N LEU A 135 -3.36 8.53 18.11
CA LEU A 135 -4.18 8.06 17.03
C LEU A 135 -5.67 8.11 17.40
N ASP A 136 -6.43 8.91 16.66
CA ASP A 136 -7.89 8.87 16.66
C ASP A 136 -8.36 7.79 15.68
N LEU A 137 -8.74 6.63 16.21
CA LEU A 137 -9.12 5.48 15.41
C LEU A 137 -10.37 5.77 14.55
N ASP A 138 -11.40 6.39 15.11
CA ASP A 138 -12.64 6.66 14.38
C ASP A 138 -12.39 7.64 13.22
N LYS A 139 -11.54 8.64 13.43
CA LYS A 139 -11.07 9.55 12.37
C LYS A 139 -10.28 8.82 11.31
N ALA A 140 -9.36 7.94 11.72
CA ALA A 140 -8.56 7.13 10.79
C ALA A 140 -9.44 6.20 9.95
N LEU A 141 -10.41 5.54 10.57
CA LEU A 141 -11.35 4.65 9.88
C LEU A 141 -12.23 5.38 8.88
N LEU A 142 -12.68 6.62 9.18
CA LEU A 142 -13.57 7.36 8.29
C LEU A 142 -12.82 8.12 7.19
N TYR A 143 -11.72 8.80 7.52
CA TYR A 143 -11.04 9.73 6.62
C TYR A 143 -9.68 9.24 6.12
N GLY A 144 -9.23 8.07 6.58
CA GLY A 144 -7.96 7.49 6.20
C GLY A 144 -6.77 8.10 6.89
N MET A 145 -5.60 7.66 6.44
CA MET A 145 -4.28 7.96 7.02
C MET A 145 -3.39 8.80 6.11
N LEU A 146 -3.91 9.32 4.98
CA LEU A 146 -3.16 10.27 4.16
C LEU A 146 -2.86 11.53 4.99
N PRO A 147 -1.58 12.00 5.06
CA PRO A 147 -1.16 13.06 5.98
C PRO A 147 -2.03 14.32 5.92
N ALA A 148 -2.25 14.86 4.72
CA ALA A 148 -3.05 16.07 4.53
C ALA A 148 -4.50 15.88 4.99
N HIS A 149 -5.07 14.69 4.77
CA HIS A 149 -6.45 14.38 5.12
C HIS A 149 -6.59 14.15 6.63
N TYR A 150 -5.74 13.29 7.20
CA TYR A 150 -5.80 12.98 8.63
C TYR A 150 -5.58 14.22 9.51
N LEU A 151 -4.66 15.12 9.13
CA LEU A 151 -4.36 16.33 9.92
C LEU A 151 -5.36 17.47 9.69
N SER A 152 -6.17 17.39 8.65
CA SER A 152 -7.10 18.46 8.29
C SER A 152 -8.27 18.57 9.26
N ALA A 153 -8.76 19.81 9.44
CA ALA A 153 -10.07 20.08 10.04
C ALA A 153 -11.22 19.84 9.04
N ARG A 154 -10.93 19.66 7.75
CA ARG A 154 -11.92 19.45 6.68
C ARG A 154 -11.51 18.29 5.76
N PRO A 155 -11.32 17.07 6.30
CA PRO A 155 -10.75 15.95 5.55
C PRO A 155 -11.60 15.56 4.34
N GLN A 156 -12.91 15.62 4.44
CA GLN A 156 -13.84 15.25 3.36
C GLN A 156 -13.67 16.11 2.10
N LYS A 157 -13.38 17.42 2.26
CA LYS A 157 -13.12 18.30 1.12
C LYS A 157 -11.80 17.94 0.41
N LEU A 158 -10.80 17.54 1.19
CA LEU A 158 -9.52 17.11 0.63
C LEU A 158 -9.63 15.77 -0.08
N LEU A 159 -10.39 14.82 0.48
CA LEU A 159 -10.69 13.54 -0.18
C LEU A 159 -11.42 13.73 -1.51
N SER A 160 -12.42 14.65 -1.55
CA SER A 160 -13.12 15.00 -2.79
C SER A 160 -12.13 15.51 -3.84
N ALA A 161 -11.30 16.49 -3.49
CA ALA A 161 -10.31 17.02 -4.42
C ALA A 161 -9.29 15.96 -4.87
N TYR A 162 -8.88 15.07 -3.96
CA TYR A 162 -7.96 14.00 -4.26
C TYR A 162 -8.55 13.00 -5.28
N ILE A 163 -9.78 12.58 -5.09
CA ILE A 163 -10.40 11.53 -5.91
C ILE A 163 -10.97 12.11 -7.21
N ASP A 164 -11.72 13.22 -7.13
CA ASP A 164 -12.45 13.76 -8.26
C ASP A 164 -11.54 14.45 -9.29
N VAL A 165 -10.44 15.02 -8.84
CA VAL A 165 -9.49 15.70 -9.73
C VAL A 165 -8.30 14.80 -10.00
N TYR A 166 -7.56 14.45 -8.95
CA TYR A 166 -6.26 13.81 -9.08
C TYR A 166 -6.34 12.35 -9.56
N LEU A 167 -7.13 11.51 -8.88
CA LEU A 167 -7.20 10.09 -9.21
C LEU A 167 -7.71 9.87 -10.64
N LYS A 168 -8.69 10.67 -11.06
CA LYS A 168 -9.24 10.61 -12.42
C LYS A 168 -8.24 11.05 -13.48
N GLU A 169 -7.46 12.11 -13.22
CA GLU A 169 -6.45 12.59 -14.16
C GLU A 169 -5.26 11.65 -14.27
N GLU A 170 -4.74 11.15 -13.14
CA GLU A 170 -3.61 10.22 -13.16
C GLU A 170 -3.96 8.91 -13.87
N ILE A 171 -5.15 8.38 -13.61
CA ILE A 171 -5.63 7.20 -14.32
C ILE A 171 -5.80 7.49 -15.82
N LYS A 172 -6.24 8.69 -16.19
CA LYS A 172 -6.34 9.11 -17.58
C LYS A 172 -4.97 9.21 -18.25
N GLU A 173 -3.95 9.71 -17.55
CA GLU A 173 -2.58 9.81 -18.05
C GLU A 173 -1.86 8.46 -18.08
N GLU A 174 -2.03 7.66 -17.05
CA GLU A 174 -1.41 6.34 -16.90
C GLU A 174 -2.13 5.27 -17.69
N ALA A 175 -3.44 5.39 -17.78
CA ALA A 175 -4.27 4.46 -18.48
C ALA A 175 -4.44 4.90 -19.92
N ILE A 176 -4.00 4.07 -20.85
CA ILE A 176 -4.64 3.96 -22.13
C ILE A 176 -6.04 3.33 -21.89
N VAL A 177 -6.84 3.94 -21.03
CA VAL A 177 -8.23 3.56 -20.85
C VAL A 177 -8.99 4.24 -21.97
N ARG A 178 -9.34 3.46 -22.97
CA ARG A 178 -10.18 3.95 -24.09
C ARG A 178 -11.57 4.39 -23.63
N ASN A 179 -11.99 3.94 -22.45
CA ASN A 179 -13.29 4.25 -21.84
C ASN A 179 -13.08 4.75 -20.40
N LEU A 180 -12.95 6.06 -20.24
CA LEU A 180 -12.75 6.70 -18.95
C LEU A 180 -13.98 6.56 -18.03
N ASP A 181 -15.18 6.67 -18.59
CA ASP A 181 -16.43 6.55 -17.84
C ASP A 181 -16.59 5.14 -17.28
N GLY A 182 -16.28 4.12 -18.09
CA GLY A 182 -16.27 2.71 -17.64
C GLY A 182 -15.25 2.45 -16.54
N PHE A 183 -14.11 3.15 -16.55
CA PHE A 183 -13.13 3.02 -15.48
C PHE A 183 -13.58 3.75 -14.20
N GLN A 184 -14.22 4.91 -14.30
CA GLN A 184 -14.78 5.59 -13.12
C GLN A 184 -15.83 4.73 -12.43
N HIS A 185 -16.74 4.15 -13.21
CA HIS A 185 -17.74 3.21 -12.66
C HIS A 185 -17.07 1.99 -12.03
N PHE A 186 -16.01 1.45 -12.65
CA PHE A 186 -15.23 0.37 -12.06
C PHE A 186 -14.62 0.74 -10.70
N LEU A 187 -14.16 1.99 -10.48
CA LEU A 187 -13.64 2.39 -9.16
C LEU A 187 -14.68 2.26 -8.06
N GLU A 188 -15.92 2.63 -8.32
CA GLU A 188 -17.03 2.51 -7.37
C GLU A 188 -17.39 1.03 -7.13
N VAL A 189 -17.48 0.23 -8.20
CA VAL A 189 -17.76 -1.21 -8.10
C VAL A 189 -16.61 -1.93 -7.37
N ALA A 190 -15.36 -1.57 -7.63
CA ALA A 190 -14.21 -2.09 -6.91
C ALA A 190 -14.24 -1.70 -5.42
N ALA A 191 -14.77 -0.50 -5.08
CA ALA A 191 -14.97 -0.10 -3.69
C ALA A 191 -16.05 -0.96 -3.00
N MET A 192 -17.12 -1.34 -3.71
CA MET A 192 -18.13 -2.25 -3.16
C MET A 192 -17.56 -3.63 -2.80
N THR A 193 -16.49 -4.04 -3.48
CA THR A 193 -15.80 -5.34 -3.26
C THR A 193 -14.54 -5.23 -2.42
N ASN A 194 -14.29 -4.06 -1.81
CA ASN A 194 -13.11 -3.87 -0.95
C ASN A 194 -13.16 -4.82 0.26
N SER A 195 -12.05 -5.45 0.61
CA SER A 195 -11.92 -6.51 1.61
C SER A 195 -12.60 -7.84 1.28
N GLU A 196 -13.25 -7.96 0.14
CA GLU A 196 -13.90 -9.20 -0.30
C GLU A 196 -13.07 -9.95 -1.36
N ILE A 197 -13.35 -11.24 -1.54
CA ILE A 197 -12.74 -12.08 -2.57
C ILE A 197 -13.21 -11.60 -3.95
N VAL A 198 -12.26 -11.19 -4.79
CA VAL A 198 -12.55 -10.60 -6.11
C VAL A 198 -13.23 -11.59 -7.04
N ASN A 199 -14.44 -11.27 -7.46
CA ASN A 199 -15.15 -11.98 -8.52
C ASN A 199 -15.14 -11.17 -9.82
N TYR A 200 -14.14 -11.44 -10.67
CA TYR A 200 -13.95 -10.70 -11.93
C TYR A 200 -15.18 -10.76 -12.87
N THR A 201 -15.95 -11.85 -12.83
CA THR A 201 -17.13 -12.01 -13.71
C THR A 201 -18.29 -11.15 -13.23
N ASN A 202 -18.55 -11.10 -11.92
CA ASN A 202 -19.61 -10.26 -11.36
C ASN A 202 -19.29 -8.78 -11.58
N ILE A 203 -18.06 -8.35 -11.24
CA ILE A 203 -17.59 -6.98 -11.47
C ILE A 203 -17.68 -6.60 -12.96
N ALA A 204 -17.35 -7.52 -13.86
CA ALA A 204 -17.45 -7.30 -15.30
C ALA A 204 -18.90 -7.05 -15.75
N SER A 205 -19.85 -7.82 -15.21
CA SER A 205 -21.27 -7.63 -15.43
C SER A 205 -21.75 -6.25 -14.96
N ASP A 206 -21.38 -5.89 -13.73
CA ASP A 206 -21.77 -4.61 -13.10
C ASP A 206 -21.20 -3.41 -13.85
N CYS A 207 -19.96 -3.51 -14.35
CA CYS A 207 -19.29 -2.46 -15.10
C CYS A 207 -19.62 -2.44 -16.61
N GLY A 208 -20.32 -3.44 -17.15
CA GLY A 208 -20.61 -3.55 -18.57
C GLY A 208 -19.36 -3.76 -19.44
N VAL A 209 -18.32 -4.43 -18.91
CA VAL A 209 -17.05 -4.70 -19.61
C VAL A 209 -16.70 -6.20 -19.54
N SER A 210 -15.62 -6.61 -20.22
CA SER A 210 -15.15 -7.99 -20.12
C SER A 210 -14.39 -8.26 -18.81
N ALA A 211 -14.42 -9.51 -18.31
CA ALA A 211 -13.61 -9.92 -17.15
C ALA A 211 -12.10 -9.72 -17.38
N LYS A 212 -11.62 -9.75 -18.62
CA LYS A 212 -10.26 -9.41 -18.98
C LYS A 212 -9.98 -7.93 -18.74
N THR A 213 -10.90 -7.06 -19.12
CA THR A 213 -10.80 -5.60 -18.89
C THR A 213 -10.78 -5.29 -17.39
N VAL A 214 -11.61 -5.97 -16.59
CA VAL A 214 -11.61 -5.81 -15.12
C VAL A 214 -10.25 -6.18 -14.53
N LYS A 215 -9.63 -7.28 -14.96
CA LYS A 215 -8.28 -7.64 -14.53
C LYS A 215 -7.24 -6.57 -14.89
N GLU A 216 -7.33 -6.02 -16.10
CA GLU A 216 -6.46 -4.91 -16.53
C GLU A 216 -6.68 -3.66 -15.67
N TYR A 217 -7.91 -3.37 -15.28
CA TYR A 217 -8.25 -2.26 -14.41
C TYR A 217 -7.67 -2.44 -12.99
N PHE A 218 -7.78 -3.63 -12.40
CA PHE A 218 -7.11 -3.93 -11.13
C PHE A 218 -5.58 -3.82 -11.23
N ASN A 219 -4.98 -4.31 -12.30
CA ASN A 219 -3.53 -4.15 -12.53
C ASN A 219 -3.13 -2.66 -12.61
N ILE A 220 -4.02 -1.80 -13.15
CA ILE A 220 -3.78 -0.34 -13.14
C ILE A 220 -3.76 0.16 -11.69
N LEU A 221 -4.74 -0.22 -10.86
CA LEU A 221 -4.78 0.19 -9.45
C LEU A 221 -3.54 -0.27 -8.67
N GLU A 222 -3.05 -1.48 -8.91
CA GLU A 222 -1.84 -1.98 -8.27
C GLU A 222 -0.58 -1.25 -8.77
N ASP A 223 -0.42 -1.08 -10.07
CA ASP A 223 0.74 -0.41 -10.66
C ASP A 223 0.81 1.09 -10.31
N THR A 224 -0.34 1.73 -10.06
CA THR A 224 -0.44 3.13 -9.61
C THR A 224 -0.49 3.27 -8.09
N LEU A 225 -0.35 2.16 -7.36
CA LEU A 225 -0.37 2.10 -5.89
C LEU A 225 -1.66 2.63 -5.25
N ILE A 226 -2.77 2.61 -5.99
CA ILE A 226 -4.10 3.02 -5.51
C ILE A 226 -4.79 1.87 -4.76
N GLY A 227 -4.33 0.64 -4.99
CA GLY A 227 -4.79 -0.54 -4.29
C GLY A 227 -3.78 -1.67 -4.38
N TYR A 228 -4.10 -2.76 -3.70
CA TYR A 228 -3.27 -3.97 -3.67
C TYR A 228 -4.10 -5.21 -3.47
N MET A 229 -3.59 -6.34 -3.95
CA MET A 229 -4.20 -7.65 -3.77
C MET A 229 -3.56 -8.39 -2.61
N ILE A 230 -4.40 -9.03 -1.78
CA ILE A 230 -3.99 -9.99 -0.76
C ILE A 230 -4.32 -11.39 -1.27
N PRO A 231 -3.32 -12.23 -1.57
CA PRO A 231 -3.55 -13.57 -2.11
C PRO A 231 -4.11 -14.51 -1.05
N ALA A 232 -4.82 -15.55 -1.48
CA ALA A 232 -5.17 -16.64 -0.60
C ALA A 232 -3.93 -17.45 -0.21
N TYR A 233 -3.84 -17.83 1.08
CA TYR A 233 -2.82 -18.76 1.53
C TYR A 233 -3.11 -20.18 1.07
N VAL A 234 -2.16 -20.83 0.38
CA VAL A 234 -2.30 -22.19 -0.13
C VAL A 234 -1.04 -22.99 0.24
N LYS A 235 -1.17 -24.01 1.10
CA LYS A 235 -0.06 -24.83 1.59
C LYS A 235 0.70 -25.62 0.53
N THR A 236 0.06 -25.95 -0.59
CA THR A 236 0.67 -26.79 -1.64
C THR A 236 0.37 -26.26 -3.03
N HIS A 237 1.41 -25.85 -3.76
CA HIS A 237 1.32 -25.51 -5.18
C HIS A 237 0.89 -26.67 -6.12
N LYS A 238 0.71 -27.88 -5.59
CA LYS A 238 0.33 -29.08 -6.36
C LYS A 238 -1.15 -29.14 -6.72
N ARG A 239 -2.03 -28.40 -6.04
CA ARG A 239 -3.44 -28.23 -6.44
C ARG A 239 -3.61 -26.84 -7.04
N LYS A 240 -3.96 -26.77 -8.31
CA LYS A 240 -4.33 -25.54 -9.03
C LYS A 240 -5.68 -24.97 -8.55
N VAL A 241 -5.86 -24.80 -7.25
CA VAL A 241 -6.96 -24.01 -6.72
C VAL A 241 -6.40 -22.59 -6.58
N VAL A 242 -6.41 -21.86 -7.67
CA VAL A 242 -6.16 -20.42 -7.64
C VAL A 242 -7.39 -19.80 -7.00
N GLN A 243 -7.35 -19.64 -5.69
CA GLN A 243 -8.36 -18.82 -5.02
C GLN A 243 -8.12 -17.37 -5.43
N ALA A 244 -9.20 -16.67 -5.79
CA ALA A 244 -9.12 -15.26 -6.16
C ALA A 244 -8.61 -14.44 -4.98
N PRO A 245 -7.82 -13.39 -5.20
CA PRO A 245 -7.33 -12.54 -4.11
C PRO A 245 -8.45 -11.69 -3.53
N LYS A 246 -8.23 -11.14 -2.32
CA LYS A 246 -8.98 -9.99 -1.81
C LYS A 246 -8.34 -8.72 -2.31
N PHE A 247 -9.15 -7.70 -2.61
CA PHE A 247 -8.68 -6.37 -3.01
C PHE A 247 -8.87 -5.36 -1.88
N TYR A 248 -7.89 -4.49 -1.68
CA TYR A 248 -7.95 -3.36 -0.75
C TYR A 248 -7.46 -2.09 -1.46
N TYR A 249 -8.17 -0.98 -1.29
CA TYR A 249 -7.61 0.32 -1.59
C TYR A 249 -6.42 0.63 -0.68
N PHE A 250 -5.49 1.47 -1.12
CA PHE A 250 -4.28 1.79 -0.36
C PHE A 250 -4.54 2.60 0.92
N ASP A 251 -5.72 3.23 1.02
CA ASP A 251 -6.15 4.04 2.16
C ASP A 251 -7.65 3.90 2.38
N VAL A 252 -8.04 3.68 3.64
CA VAL A 252 -9.46 3.46 4.00
C VAL A 252 -10.33 4.69 3.76
N GLY A 253 -9.78 5.91 3.83
CA GLY A 253 -10.51 7.15 3.53
C GLY A 253 -10.86 7.26 2.05
N VAL A 254 -9.96 6.82 1.17
CA VAL A 254 -10.23 6.72 -0.28
C VAL A 254 -11.37 5.75 -0.56
N TYR A 255 -11.35 4.60 0.08
CA TYR A 255 -12.43 3.62 0.02
C TYR A 255 -13.78 4.20 0.48
N ASN A 256 -13.81 4.88 1.64
CA ASN A 256 -15.04 5.48 2.16
C ASN A 256 -15.60 6.58 1.27
N TYR A 257 -14.73 7.39 0.68
CA TYR A 257 -15.17 8.44 -0.25
C TYR A 257 -15.82 7.83 -1.50
N LEU A 258 -15.23 6.80 -2.10
CA LEU A 258 -15.80 6.08 -3.25
C LEU A 258 -17.15 5.40 -2.91
N MET A 259 -17.34 5.03 -1.64
CA MET A 259 -18.60 4.51 -1.11
C MET A 259 -19.59 5.61 -0.66
N HIS A 260 -19.26 6.90 -0.92
CA HIS A 260 -20.07 8.07 -0.52
C HIS A 260 -20.39 8.13 0.97
N ARG A 261 -19.52 7.60 1.84
CA ARG A 261 -19.74 7.59 3.30
C ARG A 261 -19.33 8.92 3.92
N THR A 262 -20.25 9.50 4.70
CA THR A 262 -20.05 10.75 5.45
C THR A 262 -19.97 10.52 6.95
N SER A 263 -20.38 9.34 7.41
CA SER A 263 -20.33 8.92 8.80
C SER A 263 -20.06 7.42 8.89
N LEU A 264 -19.57 6.98 10.02
CA LEU A 264 -19.22 5.57 10.26
C LEU A 264 -19.65 5.18 11.68
N PRO A 265 -20.94 4.82 11.90
CA PRO A 265 -21.43 4.45 13.21
C PRO A 265 -20.74 3.21 13.76
N ALA A 266 -20.22 3.27 14.99
CA ALA A 266 -19.65 2.12 15.66
C ALA A 266 -20.66 0.97 15.75
N GLY A 267 -20.21 -0.26 15.45
CA GLY A 267 -21.06 -1.46 15.44
C GLY A 267 -21.81 -1.72 14.13
N SER A 268 -21.73 -0.81 13.14
CA SER A 268 -22.24 -1.09 11.79
C SER A 268 -21.36 -2.09 11.04
N ALA A 269 -21.88 -2.74 10.01
CA ALA A 269 -21.11 -3.62 9.12
C ALA A 269 -19.99 -2.84 8.43
N GLU A 270 -20.28 -1.62 7.99
CA GLU A 270 -19.34 -0.70 7.36
C GLU A 270 -18.17 -0.36 8.27
N TYR A 271 -18.43 -0.16 9.56
CA TYR A 271 -17.38 0.03 10.56
C TYR A 271 -16.48 -1.21 10.65
N GLY A 272 -17.08 -2.40 10.59
CA GLY A 272 -16.35 -3.67 10.56
C GLY A 272 -15.40 -3.76 9.36
N HIS A 273 -15.88 -3.46 8.17
CA HIS A 273 -15.06 -3.47 6.94
C HIS A 273 -13.93 -2.43 6.99
N CYS A 274 -14.20 -1.21 7.48
CA CYS A 274 -13.17 -0.19 7.63
C CYS A 274 -12.12 -0.59 8.67
N PHE A 275 -12.55 -1.22 9.76
CA PHE A 275 -11.66 -1.71 10.81
C PHE A 275 -10.74 -2.83 10.30
N GLU A 276 -11.29 -3.80 9.56
CA GLU A 276 -10.50 -4.84 8.88
C GLU A 276 -9.49 -4.21 7.92
N HIS A 277 -9.95 -3.31 7.04
CA HIS A 277 -9.09 -2.63 6.07
C HIS A 277 -7.94 -1.88 6.77
N PHE A 278 -8.22 -1.15 7.84
CA PHE A 278 -7.21 -0.42 8.61
C PHE A 278 -6.14 -1.37 9.18
N VAL A 279 -6.53 -2.49 9.78
CA VAL A 279 -5.58 -3.47 10.34
C VAL A 279 -4.73 -4.12 9.23
N ILE A 280 -5.35 -4.47 8.10
CA ILE A 280 -4.63 -5.00 6.93
C ILE A 280 -3.62 -3.97 6.37
N GLN A 281 -4.01 -2.68 6.31
CA GLN A 281 -3.12 -1.58 5.90
C GLN A 281 -1.90 -1.44 6.84
N GLU A 282 -2.10 -1.53 8.15
CA GLU A 282 -1.03 -1.52 9.16
C GLU A 282 -0.08 -2.71 9.00
N LEU A 283 -0.61 -3.92 8.83
CA LEU A 283 0.19 -5.13 8.57
C LEU A 283 1.00 -5.01 7.29
N LYS A 284 0.37 -4.53 6.21
CA LYS A 284 1.01 -4.30 4.91
C LYS A 284 2.15 -3.30 5.00
N ALA A 285 1.92 -2.17 5.69
CA ALA A 285 2.92 -1.13 5.88
C ALA A 285 4.09 -1.62 6.75
N TYR A 286 3.80 -2.34 7.82
CA TYR A 286 4.83 -2.93 8.68
C TYR A 286 5.76 -3.87 7.91
N ILE A 287 5.19 -4.83 7.17
CA ILE A 287 5.97 -5.76 6.33
C ILE A 287 6.82 -5.00 5.31
N GLY A 288 6.26 -3.95 4.68
CA GLY A 288 6.98 -3.14 3.70
C GLY A 288 8.12 -2.32 4.31
N TYR A 289 7.94 -1.73 5.48
CA TYR A 289 8.96 -0.88 6.12
C TYR A 289 10.06 -1.67 6.83
N THR A 290 9.76 -2.87 7.29
CA THR A 290 10.75 -3.72 7.98
C THR A 290 11.49 -4.67 7.03
N HIS A 291 11.19 -4.59 5.71
CA HIS A 291 11.72 -5.52 4.70
C HIS A 291 11.57 -6.99 5.12
N ASN A 292 10.49 -7.28 5.86
CA ASN A 292 10.23 -8.61 6.35
C ASN A 292 9.83 -9.52 5.16
N ASP A 293 10.50 -10.66 5.01
CA ASP A 293 10.22 -11.63 3.95
C ASP A 293 8.88 -12.36 4.09
N LYS A 294 8.18 -12.15 5.22
CA LYS A 294 6.90 -12.79 5.47
C LYS A 294 5.81 -12.23 4.56
N LYS A 295 5.07 -13.14 3.97
CA LYS A 295 3.95 -12.81 3.09
C LYS A 295 2.70 -12.55 3.91
N LEU A 296 1.93 -11.54 3.52
CA LEU A 296 0.56 -11.32 3.98
C LEU A 296 -0.39 -12.00 2.99
N SER A 297 -1.25 -12.86 3.51
CA SER A 297 -2.28 -13.58 2.77
C SER A 297 -3.55 -13.68 3.61
N TYR A 298 -4.63 -14.24 3.06
CA TYR A 298 -5.82 -14.62 3.82
C TYR A 298 -6.07 -16.12 3.64
N TRP A 299 -6.83 -16.75 4.54
CA TRP A 299 -7.21 -18.17 4.40
C TRP A 299 -8.72 -18.32 4.28
N HIS A 300 -9.14 -19.15 3.34
CA HIS A 300 -10.56 -19.40 3.09
C HIS A 300 -10.81 -20.85 2.65
N THR A 301 -11.91 -21.44 3.15
CA THR A 301 -12.35 -22.78 2.79
C THR A 301 -13.59 -22.75 1.90
N TYR A 302 -13.82 -23.82 1.18
CA TYR A 302 -15.07 -24.01 0.39
C TYR A 302 -16.34 -23.91 1.24
N ASN A 303 -16.26 -24.22 2.55
CA ASN A 303 -17.39 -24.16 3.49
C ASN A 303 -17.58 -22.76 4.11
N GLY A 304 -16.94 -21.73 3.55
CA GLY A 304 -17.07 -20.34 4.00
C GLY A 304 -16.38 -20.01 5.32
N LYS A 305 -15.42 -20.83 5.77
CA LYS A 305 -14.56 -20.48 6.90
C LYS A 305 -13.42 -19.60 6.42
N GLU A 306 -13.14 -18.51 7.13
CA GLU A 306 -12.16 -17.52 6.72
C GLU A 306 -11.32 -17.05 7.92
N ILE A 307 -10.03 -16.74 7.67
CA ILE A 307 -9.14 -15.99 8.54
C ILE A 307 -8.67 -14.77 7.76
N ASP A 308 -8.90 -13.58 8.30
CA ASP A 308 -8.76 -12.31 7.61
C ASP A 308 -7.32 -12.03 7.18
N ALA A 309 -6.34 -12.39 8.02
CA ALA A 309 -4.92 -12.29 7.69
C ALA A 309 -4.13 -13.51 8.15
N VAL A 310 -3.24 -13.97 7.28
CA VAL A 310 -2.28 -15.05 7.54
C VAL A 310 -0.88 -14.53 7.22
N ILE A 311 0.03 -14.65 8.19
CA ILE A 311 1.40 -14.17 8.08
C ILE A 311 2.36 -15.35 7.88
N GLY A 312 3.28 -15.17 6.92
CA GLY A 312 4.32 -16.14 6.60
C GLY A 312 3.76 -17.46 6.07
N GLU A 313 4.35 -18.56 6.46
CA GLU A 313 3.92 -19.92 6.10
C GLU A 313 2.86 -20.46 7.10
N ALA A 314 1.78 -19.69 7.30
CA ALA A 314 0.75 -19.90 8.33
C ALA A 314 1.30 -19.86 9.77
N GLU A 315 2.30 -19.04 10.00
CA GLU A 315 2.86 -18.87 11.35
C GLU A 315 1.86 -18.20 12.28
N ILE A 316 1.12 -17.21 11.76
CA ILE A 316 0.10 -16.48 12.52
C ILE A 316 -1.18 -16.36 11.68
N GLY A 317 -2.31 -16.71 12.30
CA GLY A 317 -3.64 -16.41 11.77
C GLY A 317 -4.29 -15.31 12.59
N ILE A 318 -4.80 -14.28 11.92
CA ILE A 318 -5.40 -13.10 12.56
C ILE A 318 -6.84 -12.98 12.06
N GLU A 319 -7.77 -12.97 13.00
CA GLU A 319 -9.17 -12.61 12.79
C GLU A 319 -9.40 -11.20 13.29
N ILE A 320 -10.13 -10.39 12.54
CA ILE A 320 -10.31 -8.96 12.83
C ILE A 320 -11.78 -8.68 13.09
N LYS A 321 -12.10 -8.19 14.30
CA LYS A 321 -13.47 -7.93 14.74
C LYS A 321 -13.59 -6.56 15.37
N SER A 322 -14.45 -5.72 14.85
CA SER A 322 -14.68 -4.36 15.37
C SER A 322 -15.51 -4.33 16.66
N SER A 323 -15.85 -5.48 17.23
CA SER A 323 -16.66 -5.58 18.45
C SER A 323 -15.88 -5.14 19.70
N GLU A 324 -16.61 -4.59 20.69
CA GLU A 324 -16.07 -4.21 22.00
C GLU A 324 -16.02 -5.39 22.99
N GLU A 325 -16.55 -6.54 22.59
CA GLU A 325 -16.47 -7.80 23.33
C GLU A 325 -16.20 -8.97 22.37
N VAL A 326 -15.19 -9.76 22.69
CA VAL A 326 -14.89 -10.99 21.93
C VAL A 326 -15.72 -12.14 22.49
N LEU A 327 -16.63 -12.65 21.66
CA LEU A 327 -17.53 -13.76 21.98
C LEU A 327 -17.05 -15.07 21.33
N PRO A 328 -17.44 -16.25 21.85
CA PRO A 328 -17.05 -17.56 21.30
C PRO A 328 -17.36 -17.72 19.79
N ARG A 329 -18.45 -17.10 19.31
CA ARG A 329 -18.80 -17.13 17.88
C ARG A 329 -17.75 -16.47 16.99
N HIS A 330 -16.97 -15.52 17.49
CA HIS A 330 -15.91 -14.84 16.76
C HIS A 330 -14.66 -15.72 16.58
N LEU A 331 -14.59 -16.86 17.28
CA LEU A 331 -13.46 -17.76 17.31
C LEU A 331 -13.70 -19.05 16.51
N THR A 332 -14.89 -19.22 15.94
CA THR A 332 -15.32 -20.48 15.29
C THR A 332 -14.45 -20.86 14.09
N ASN A 333 -13.90 -19.88 13.38
CA ASN A 333 -13.05 -20.11 12.21
C ASN A 333 -11.68 -20.69 12.62
N PHE A 334 -11.16 -20.30 13.78
CA PHE A 334 -9.88 -20.79 14.27
C PHE A 334 -9.85 -22.31 14.54
N LYS A 335 -11.01 -22.92 14.82
CA LYS A 335 -11.05 -24.36 14.99
C LYS A 335 -10.62 -25.07 13.70
N ALA A 336 -11.21 -24.74 12.57
CA ALA A 336 -10.87 -25.34 11.29
C ALA A 336 -9.45 -24.93 10.83
N TYR A 337 -9.06 -23.68 11.08
CA TYR A 337 -7.72 -23.20 10.76
C TYR A 337 -6.62 -23.91 11.55
N SER A 338 -6.79 -24.10 12.87
CA SER A 338 -5.81 -24.79 13.73
C SER A 338 -5.74 -26.29 13.47
N GLU A 339 -6.84 -26.92 12.98
CA GLU A 339 -6.82 -28.32 12.53
C GLU A 339 -5.95 -28.48 11.27
N GLU A 340 -5.97 -27.50 10.38
CA GLU A 340 -5.14 -27.50 9.15
C GLU A 340 -3.71 -27.04 9.40
N TYR A 341 -3.51 -26.07 10.33
CA TYR A 341 -2.21 -25.48 10.69
C TYR A 341 -1.96 -25.56 12.22
N PRO A 342 -1.64 -26.74 12.77
CA PRO A 342 -1.59 -26.97 14.22
C PRO A 342 -0.41 -26.30 14.93
N GLY A 343 0.41 -25.54 14.28
CA GLY A 343 1.51 -24.75 14.89
C GLY A 343 1.27 -23.24 14.82
N SER A 344 0.17 -22.82 14.21
CA SER A 344 -0.11 -21.41 13.98
C SER A 344 -0.51 -20.70 15.28
N ARG A 345 0.06 -19.51 15.52
CA ARG A 345 -0.40 -18.59 16.55
C ARG A 345 -1.71 -17.96 16.10
N CYS A 346 -2.78 -18.08 16.89
CA CYS A 346 -4.10 -17.57 16.56
C CYS A 346 -4.39 -16.30 17.36
N ILE A 347 -4.69 -15.20 16.68
CA ILE A 347 -4.94 -13.88 17.28
C ILE A 347 -6.29 -13.36 16.79
N VAL A 348 -7.14 -12.89 17.69
CA VAL A 348 -8.27 -12.03 17.36
C VAL A 348 -7.96 -10.61 17.80
N VAL A 349 -7.97 -9.69 16.84
CA VAL A 349 -7.80 -8.25 17.07
C VAL A 349 -9.16 -7.61 17.19
N SER A 350 -9.41 -6.84 18.25
CA SER A 350 -10.72 -6.26 18.48
C SER A 350 -10.66 -4.93 19.24
N ARG A 351 -11.82 -4.32 19.46
CA ARG A 351 -12.00 -3.14 20.32
C ARG A 351 -12.26 -3.53 21.79
N ASP A 352 -12.25 -4.84 22.11
CA ASP A 352 -12.30 -5.34 23.48
C ASP A 352 -11.03 -4.92 24.23
N LYS A 353 -11.18 -4.10 25.25
CA LYS A 353 -10.05 -3.50 26.01
C LYS A 353 -9.30 -4.49 26.89
N PHE A 354 -9.80 -5.72 27.01
CA PHE A 354 -9.23 -6.76 27.88
C PHE A 354 -8.46 -7.79 27.04
N ASN A 355 -7.14 -7.69 27.05
CA ASN A 355 -6.30 -8.75 26.48
C ASN A 355 -6.47 -10.03 27.31
N ARG A 356 -6.79 -11.14 26.64
CA ARG A 356 -6.97 -12.42 27.29
C ARG A 356 -6.73 -13.58 26.32
N ARG A 357 -6.50 -14.75 26.88
CA ARG A 357 -6.43 -15.98 26.11
C ARG A 357 -7.75 -16.75 26.25
N ILE A 358 -8.32 -17.16 25.13
CA ILE A 358 -9.55 -17.93 25.06
C ILE A 358 -9.22 -19.25 24.33
N GLY A 359 -8.99 -20.32 25.09
CA GLY A 359 -8.47 -21.56 24.53
C GLY A 359 -7.07 -21.38 23.94
N ASN A 360 -6.92 -21.65 22.65
CA ASN A 360 -5.67 -21.46 21.90
C ASN A 360 -5.58 -20.10 21.20
N VAL A 361 -6.58 -19.22 21.35
CA VAL A 361 -6.65 -17.91 20.67
C VAL A 361 -6.31 -16.79 21.66
N GLU A 362 -5.45 -15.87 21.22
CA GLU A 362 -5.13 -14.63 21.93
C GLU A 362 -6.10 -13.53 21.48
N SER A 363 -6.88 -12.97 22.40
CA SER A 363 -7.69 -11.77 22.18
C SER A 363 -6.86 -10.54 22.53
N ILE A 364 -6.61 -9.67 21.57
CA ILE A 364 -5.74 -8.51 21.73
C ILE A 364 -6.51 -7.24 21.35
N TYR A 365 -6.45 -6.25 22.25
CA TYR A 365 -6.99 -4.92 22.01
C TYR A 365 -6.25 -4.22 20.87
N ILE A 366 -6.98 -3.55 19.98
CA ILE A 366 -6.38 -2.96 18.77
C ILE A 366 -5.15 -2.09 19.03
N PHE A 367 -5.18 -1.21 20.04
CA PHE A 367 -4.03 -0.33 20.31
C PHE A 367 -2.82 -1.10 20.87
N ASP A 368 -3.05 -2.16 21.64
CA ASP A 368 -1.96 -3.04 22.09
C ASP A 368 -1.41 -3.87 20.93
N PHE A 369 -2.29 -4.36 20.05
CA PHE A 369 -1.88 -5.05 18.82
C PHE A 369 -0.99 -4.16 17.94
N LEU A 370 -1.40 -2.90 17.67
CA LEU A 370 -0.62 -1.95 16.90
C LEU A 370 0.74 -1.67 17.55
N LYS A 371 0.77 -1.50 18.87
CA LYS A 371 2.02 -1.31 19.61
C LYS A 371 2.95 -2.52 19.53
N MET A 372 2.42 -3.73 19.66
CA MET A 372 3.19 -4.96 19.50
C MET A 372 3.70 -5.11 18.07
N LEU A 373 2.87 -4.82 17.06
CA LEU A 373 3.24 -4.86 15.66
C LEU A 373 4.46 -3.97 15.39
N TRP A 374 4.38 -2.69 15.74
CA TRP A 374 5.43 -1.70 15.46
C TRP A 374 6.69 -1.82 16.33
N LYS A 375 6.63 -2.65 17.37
CA LYS A 375 7.82 -3.06 18.16
C LYS A 375 8.48 -4.34 17.64
N GLY A 376 7.90 -5.03 16.65
CA GLY A 376 8.38 -6.33 16.19
C GLY A 376 8.12 -7.48 17.16
N GLU A 377 7.13 -7.35 18.04
CA GLU A 377 6.77 -8.38 19.05
C GLU A 377 5.76 -9.41 18.48
N LEU A 378 5.20 -9.17 17.30
CA LEU A 378 4.28 -10.10 16.65
C LEU A 378 5.00 -11.10 15.75
N PHE A 379 5.93 -10.66 14.91
CA PHE A 379 6.72 -11.46 13.97
C PHE A 379 7.93 -10.71 13.42
#